data_83d4c5582a073cc6fa2378c71e7f2f07
#
_entry.id   83d4c5582a073cc6fa2378c71e7f2f07
#
_cell.length_a   1.000
_cell.length_b   1.000
_cell.length_c   1.000
_cell.angle_alpha   90.00
_cell.angle_beta   90.00
_cell.angle_gamma   90.00
#
_symmetry.space_group_name_H-M   'P 1'
#
loop_
_entity.id
_entity.type
_entity.pdbx_description
1 polymer ?
#
loop_
_entity_poly.entity_id
_entity_poly.type
_entity_poly.pdbx_seq_one_letter_code
_entity_poly.pdbx_strand_id
1 'polypeptide(L)'
;MKRRLAAFAIAACLFAPVAQDNDTLEAKVRAYVPVVSLVKVCDIRINEAASGDHRAMLEAVKSDPNANKLAYRLHYETQTAYIKARDGGQRVAFCKDFIAANSQYAKARFTAVVEGHLSDVSTSVQKAIAHNVCGAPPAKLSRADWKPYAQIKKMLQSEQKSAKENAETNGWNVTEETTAVTEQFCAAVKTR
;
A
#
# COMPACT_ATOMS: atom_id res chain seq x y z
N MET A 1 0.95 -0.68 31.95
CA MET A 1 0.13 -0.93 30.76
C MET A 1 -0.78 0.23 30.34
N LYS A 2 -0.33 1.52 30.36
CA LYS A 2 -1.22 2.69 30.09
C LYS A 2 -0.65 3.72 29.09
N ARG A 3 0.29 3.36 28.22
CA ARG A 3 0.92 4.31 27.26
C ARG A 3 0.60 4.07 25.77
N ARG A 4 -0.29 3.13 25.41
CA ARG A 4 -0.57 2.76 24.00
C ARG A 4 -1.75 3.51 23.33
N LEU A 5 -2.53 4.31 24.07
CA LEU A 5 -3.76 4.92 23.52
C LEU A 5 -3.58 6.33 22.91
N ALA A 6 -2.46 7.01 23.16
CA ALA A 6 -2.29 8.40 22.69
C ALA A 6 -1.81 8.55 21.23
N ALA A 7 -1.26 7.49 20.62
CA ALA A 7 -0.73 7.56 19.25
C ALA A 7 -1.81 7.44 18.16
N PHE A 8 -2.95 6.81 18.47
CA PHE A 8 -4.01 6.57 17.49
C PHE A 8 -4.81 7.82 17.09
N ALA A 9 -4.91 8.81 17.98
CA ALA A 9 -5.76 9.99 17.73
C ALA A 9 -5.20 10.93 16.64
N ILE A 10 -3.88 10.97 16.43
CA ILE A 10 -3.26 11.90 15.46
C ILE A 10 -3.34 11.35 14.04
N ALA A 11 -3.24 10.03 13.86
CA ALA A 11 -3.34 9.41 12.55
C ALA A 11 -4.76 9.51 11.96
N ALA A 12 -5.79 9.38 12.80
CA ALA A 12 -7.19 9.43 12.35
C ALA A 12 -7.60 10.77 11.72
N CYS A 13 -7.03 11.89 12.17
CA CYS A 13 -7.34 13.22 11.61
C CYS A 13 -6.72 13.45 10.23
N LEU A 14 -5.60 12.76 9.89
CA LEU A 14 -4.97 12.87 8.58
C LEU A 14 -5.66 12.03 7.49
N PHE A 15 -6.51 11.09 7.90
CA PHE A 15 -7.10 10.08 7.00
C PHE A 15 -8.61 10.23 6.83
N ALA A 16 -9.23 11.27 7.40
CA ALA A 16 -10.65 11.51 7.19
C ALA A 16 -10.92 11.72 5.69
N PRO A 17 -11.77 10.88 5.06
CA PRO A 17 -12.15 11.12 3.67
C PRO A 17 -12.94 12.42 3.64
N VAL A 18 -12.35 13.43 3.01
CA VAL A 18 -13.06 14.67 2.73
C VAL A 18 -14.01 14.37 1.57
N ALA A 19 -15.28 14.18 1.87
CA ALA A 19 -16.34 14.21 0.86
C ALA A 19 -16.44 15.67 0.35
N GLN A 20 -15.58 16.05 -0.59
CA GLN A 20 -15.58 17.33 -1.26
C GLN A 20 -15.65 17.10 -2.76
N ASP A 21 -16.29 18.04 -3.44
CA ASP A 21 -16.31 18.16 -4.89
C ASP A 21 -14.90 17.94 -5.44
N ASN A 22 -14.64 16.72 -5.97
CA ASN A 22 -13.28 16.27 -6.33
C ASN A 22 -12.68 17.02 -7.52
N ASP A 23 -13.39 18.00 -8.08
CA ASP A 23 -12.97 18.73 -9.27
C ASP A 23 -12.09 19.96 -8.99
N THR A 24 -12.03 20.44 -7.75
CA THR A 24 -11.18 21.59 -7.45
C THR A 24 -9.71 21.19 -7.33
N LEU A 25 -8.79 22.10 -7.75
CA LEU A 25 -7.35 21.87 -7.59
C LEU A 25 -6.97 21.62 -6.13
N GLU A 26 -7.58 22.34 -5.19
CA GLU A 26 -7.34 22.15 -3.75
C GLU A 26 -7.74 20.74 -3.29
N ALA A 27 -8.90 20.23 -3.71
CA ALA A 27 -9.35 18.89 -3.39
C ALA A 27 -8.38 17.83 -3.96
N LYS A 28 -7.92 18.00 -5.18
CA LYS A 28 -6.90 17.12 -5.80
C LYS A 28 -5.58 17.16 -5.04
N VAL A 29 -5.11 18.34 -4.65
CA VAL A 29 -3.89 18.49 -3.83
C VAL A 29 -4.03 17.74 -2.49
N ARG A 30 -5.17 17.89 -1.80
CA ARG A 30 -5.44 17.20 -0.54
C ARG A 30 -5.48 15.66 -0.70
N ALA A 31 -6.00 15.18 -1.82
CA ALA A 31 -6.11 13.75 -2.10
C ALA A 31 -4.77 13.12 -2.49
N TYR A 32 -4.04 13.74 -3.40
CA TYR A 32 -2.87 13.10 -4.03
C TYR A 32 -1.54 13.39 -3.34
N VAL A 33 -1.33 14.57 -2.75
CA VAL A 33 -0.03 14.93 -2.16
C VAL A 33 0.37 14.00 -1.02
N PRO A 34 -0.51 13.64 -0.06
CA PRO A 34 -0.16 12.65 0.96
C PRO A 34 0.23 11.30 0.36
N VAL A 35 -0.51 10.82 -0.65
CA VAL A 35 -0.21 9.53 -1.32
C VAL A 35 1.17 9.57 -1.97
N VAL A 36 1.46 10.60 -2.76
CA VAL A 36 2.75 10.76 -3.45
C VAL A 36 3.90 10.86 -2.46
N SER A 37 3.67 11.54 -1.33
CA SER A 37 4.68 11.71 -0.28
C SER A 37 5.13 10.38 0.31
N LEU A 38 4.31 9.34 0.29
CA LEU A 38 4.58 8.04 0.88
C LEU A 38 4.85 6.92 -0.13
N VAL A 39 4.81 7.21 -1.44
CA VAL A 39 5.02 6.20 -2.50
C VAL A 39 6.24 5.32 -2.26
N LYS A 40 7.39 5.93 -1.94
CA LYS A 40 8.64 5.18 -1.75
C LYS A 40 8.73 4.50 -0.38
N VAL A 41 8.29 5.17 0.67
CA VAL A 41 8.50 4.71 2.06
C VAL A 41 7.48 3.68 2.53
N CYS A 42 6.28 3.70 1.94
CA CYS A 42 5.22 2.70 2.16
C CYS A 42 5.02 1.74 0.97
N ASP A 43 5.89 1.80 -0.03
CA ASP A 43 5.84 0.97 -1.24
C ASP A 43 4.45 0.99 -1.90
N ILE A 44 3.99 2.19 -2.26
CA ILE A 44 2.66 2.44 -2.83
C ILE A 44 2.74 2.50 -4.36
N ARG A 45 1.73 1.94 -5.03
CA ARG A 45 1.40 2.20 -6.44
C ARG A 45 0.15 3.07 -6.52
N ILE A 46 0.22 4.17 -7.26
CA ILE A 46 -0.95 4.99 -7.58
C ILE A 46 -1.83 4.21 -8.56
N ASN A 47 -3.14 4.20 -8.32
CA ASN A 47 -4.10 3.51 -9.17
C ASN A 47 -4.12 4.12 -10.58
N GLU A 48 -4.27 3.29 -11.61
CA GLU A 48 -4.23 3.75 -13.01
C GLU A 48 -5.33 4.77 -13.31
N ALA A 49 -6.54 4.54 -12.81
CA ALA A 49 -7.65 5.50 -12.94
C ALA A 49 -7.33 6.88 -12.34
N ALA A 50 -6.49 6.91 -11.30
CA ALA A 50 -6.10 8.15 -10.61
C ALA A 50 -4.83 8.79 -11.21
N SER A 51 -4.09 8.10 -12.08
CA SER A 51 -2.77 8.55 -12.55
C SER A 51 -2.84 9.78 -13.48
N GLY A 52 -3.90 9.90 -14.29
CA GLY A 52 -4.15 11.05 -15.15
C GLY A 52 -4.41 12.33 -14.35
N ASP A 53 -5.30 12.26 -13.40
CA ASP A 53 -5.64 13.36 -12.49
C ASP A 53 -4.45 13.81 -11.65
N HIS A 54 -3.67 12.85 -11.16
CA HIS A 54 -2.44 13.15 -10.42
C HIS A 54 -1.44 13.95 -11.27
N ARG A 55 -1.21 13.58 -12.53
CA ARG A 55 -0.30 14.30 -13.43
C ARG A 55 -0.78 15.71 -13.71
N ALA A 56 -2.07 15.87 -14.02
CA ALA A 56 -2.68 17.18 -14.25
C ALA A 56 -2.59 18.07 -12.99
N MET A 57 -2.82 17.51 -11.81
CA MET A 57 -2.66 18.22 -10.54
C MET A 57 -1.23 18.70 -10.34
N LEU A 58 -0.20 17.87 -10.59
CA LEU A 58 1.20 18.25 -10.44
C LEU A 58 1.58 19.45 -11.33
N GLU A 59 1.07 19.51 -12.57
CA GLU A 59 1.32 20.65 -13.46
C GLU A 59 0.59 21.92 -12.98
N ALA A 60 -0.67 21.78 -12.54
CA ALA A 60 -1.45 22.92 -12.05
C ALA A 60 -0.86 23.52 -10.76
N VAL A 61 -0.34 22.71 -9.85
CA VAL A 61 0.30 23.16 -8.60
C VAL A 61 1.51 24.07 -8.89
N LYS A 62 2.25 23.86 -9.96
CA LYS A 62 3.41 24.67 -10.31
C LYS A 62 3.04 26.13 -10.63
N SER A 63 1.84 26.36 -11.15
CA SER A 63 1.37 27.68 -11.57
C SER A 63 0.47 28.38 -10.53
N ASP A 64 0.00 27.67 -9.50
CA ASP A 64 -0.85 28.22 -8.42
C ASP A 64 -0.08 28.30 -7.10
N PRO A 65 0.31 29.52 -6.63
CA PRO A 65 1.06 29.69 -5.38
C PRO A 65 0.34 29.18 -4.14
N ASN A 66 -1.00 29.22 -4.08
CA ASN A 66 -1.77 28.73 -2.93
C ASN A 66 -1.80 27.21 -2.91
N ALA A 67 -2.05 26.58 -4.05
CA ALA A 67 -1.99 25.14 -4.20
C ALA A 67 -0.57 24.59 -3.90
N ASN A 68 0.46 25.31 -4.35
CA ASN A 68 1.85 24.97 -4.07
C ASN A 68 2.15 25.01 -2.56
N LYS A 69 1.77 26.10 -1.87
CA LYS A 69 1.92 26.21 -0.40
C LYS A 69 1.16 25.12 0.34
N LEU A 70 -0.05 24.79 -0.08
CA LEU A 70 -0.83 23.69 0.48
C LEU A 70 -0.12 22.34 0.27
N ALA A 71 0.38 22.07 -0.93
CA ALA A 71 1.10 20.87 -1.27
C ALA A 71 2.35 20.68 -0.38
N TYR A 72 3.16 21.73 -0.20
CA TYR A 72 4.31 21.69 0.71
C TYR A 72 3.92 21.37 2.15
N ARG A 73 2.87 22.00 2.66
CA ARG A 73 2.39 21.75 4.02
C ARG A 73 1.95 20.30 4.18
N LEU A 74 1.10 19.78 3.29
CA LEU A 74 0.61 18.40 3.35
C LEU A 74 1.75 17.38 3.20
N HIS A 75 2.72 17.66 2.32
CA HIS A 75 3.90 16.81 2.19
C HIS A 75 4.67 16.73 3.52
N TYR A 76 4.96 17.89 4.13
CA TYR A 76 5.69 17.95 5.39
C TYR A 76 4.94 17.26 6.53
N GLU A 77 3.64 17.53 6.69
CA GLU A 77 2.79 16.90 7.70
C GLU A 77 2.77 15.37 7.55
N THR A 78 2.61 14.90 6.31
CA THR A 78 2.58 13.46 6.00
C THR A 78 3.93 12.78 6.29
N GLN A 79 5.03 13.39 5.88
CA GLN A 79 6.37 12.86 6.16
C GLN A 79 6.67 12.86 7.66
N THR A 80 6.27 13.90 8.38
CA THR A 80 6.43 13.98 9.85
C THR A 80 5.65 12.87 10.56
N ALA A 81 4.41 12.62 10.13
CA ALA A 81 3.59 11.54 10.68
C ALA A 81 4.23 10.16 10.42
N TYR A 82 4.75 9.92 9.22
CA TYR A 82 5.46 8.71 8.88
C TYR A 82 6.73 8.52 9.73
N ILE A 83 7.57 9.56 9.85
CA ILE A 83 8.81 9.50 10.64
C ILE A 83 8.48 9.16 12.10
N LYS A 84 7.47 9.80 12.68
CA LYS A 84 7.02 9.52 14.04
C LYS A 84 6.54 8.07 14.21
N ALA A 85 5.79 7.54 13.26
CA ALA A 85 5.34 6.16 13.29
C ALA A 85 6.51 5.17 13.14
N ARG A 86 7.44 5.45 12.21
CA ARG A 86 8.67 4.66 12.03
C ARG A 86 9.50 4.61 13.30
N ASP A 87 9.80 5.75 13.89
CA ASP A 87 10.65 5.86 15.08
C ASP A 87 9.96 5.27 16.33
N GLY A 88 8.62 5.23 16.33
CA GLY A 88 7.80 4.52 17.32
C GLY A 88 7.63 3.02 17.07
N GLY A 89 8.27 2.45 16.04
CA GLY A 89 8.15 1.03 15.68
C GLY A 89 6.77 0.65 15.10
N GLN A 90 6.03 1.61 14.53
CA GLN A 90 4.68 1.42 13.98
C GLN A 90 4.62 1.62 12.46
N ARG A 91 5.75 1.54 11.77
CA ARG A 91 5.85 1.80 10.34
C ARG A 91 4.87 0.97 9.50
N VAL A 92 4.82 -0.33 9.75
CA VAL A 92 3.96 -1.27 9.00
C VAL A 92 2.49 -0.94 9.20
N ALA A 93 2.06 -0.76 10.46
CA ALA A 93 0.69 -0.40 10.78
C ALA A 93 0.29 0.94 10.14
N PHE A 94 1.15 1.95 10.24
CA PHE A 94 0.93 3.26 9.62
C PHE A 94 0.73 3.14 8.10
N CYS A 95 1.62 2.45 7.38
CA CYS A 95 1.51 2.29 5.93
C CYS A 95 0.25 1.51 5.53
N LYS A 96 -0.12 0.47 6.28
CA LYS A 96 -1.33 -0.32 6.06
C LYS A 96 -2.59 0.54 6.20
N ASP A 97 -2.70 1.28 7.32
CA ASP A 97 -3.85 2.14 7.59
C ASP A 97 -3.94 3.29 6.58
N PHE A 98 -2.80 3.88 6.21
CA PHE A 98 -2.73 4.91 5.18
C PHE A 98 -3.24 4.41 3.82
N ILE A 99 -2.77 3.24 3.36
CA ILE A 99 -3.21 2.64 2.09
C ILE A 99 -4.71 2.33 2.13
N ALA A 100 -5.21 1.78 3.24
CA ALA A 100 -6.64 1.47 3.40
C ALA A 100 -7.51 2.73 3.32
N ALA A 101 -7.11 3.81 4.00
CA ALA A 101 -7.82 5.09 3.98
C ALA A 101 -7.77 5.79 2.59
N ASN A 102 -6.77 5.49 1.78
CA ASN A 102 -6.57 6.09 0.45
C ASN A 102 -6.76 5.08 -0.70
N SER A 103 -7.51 4.01 -0.48
CA SER A 103 -7.64 2.87 -1.42
C SER A 103 -8.18 3.24 -2.80
N GLN A 104 -8.93 4.34 -2.92
CA GLN A 104 -9.38 4.87 -4.21
C GLN A 104 -8.24 5.45 -5.06
N TYR A 105 -7.16 5.94 -4.45
CA TYR A 105 -6.01 6.57 -5.13
C TYR A 105 -4.79 5.66 -5.21
N ALA A 106 -4.67 4.72 -4.27
CA ALA A 106 -3.46 3.95 -4.07
C ALA A 106 -3.70 2.53 -3.56
N LYS A 107 -2.78 1.65 -3.87
CA LYS A 107 -2.68 0.31 -3.27
C LYS A 107 -1.22 -0.03 -2.97
N ALA A 108 -0.97 -1.04 -2.15
CA ALA A 108 0.37 -1.56 -1.97
C ALA A 108 0.93 -2.04 -3.33
N ARG A 109 2.18 -1.70 -3.64
CA ARG A 109 2.81 -2.08 -4.92
C ARG A 109 2.80 -3.59 -5.12
N PHE A 110 3.14 -4.35 -4.08
CA PHE A 110 3.17 -5.81 -4.18
C PHE A 110 1.77 -6.40 -4.42
N THR A 111 0.73 -5.87 -3.78
CA THR A 111 -0.67 -6.25 -4.09
C THR A 111 -0.99 -6.05 -5.56
N ALA A 112 -0.63 -4.90 -6.14
CA ALA A 112 -0.88 -4.61 -7.55
C ALA A 112 -0.10 -5.55 -8.51
N VAL A 113 1.13 -5.92 -8.14
CA VAL A 113 1.95 -6.88 -8.91
C VAL A 113 1.31 -8.26 -8.87
N VAL A 114 0.88 -8.73 -7.70
CA VAL A 114 0.22 -10.03 -7.54
C VAL A 114 -1.10 -10.08 -8.32
N GLU A 115 -1.93 -9.05 -8.24
CA GLU A 115 -3.18 -8.95 -9.00
C GLU A 115 -2.93 -9.09 -10.51
N GLY A 116 -1.89 -8.45 -11.04
CA GLY A 116 -1.49 -8.58 -12.44
C GLY A 116 -1.14 -10.02 -12.81
N HIS A 117 -0.32 -10.70 -12.00
CA HIS A 117 0.03 -12.10 -12.27
C HIS A 117 -1.14 -13.07 -12.09
N LEU A 118 -2.07 -12.78 -11.16
CA LEU A 118 -3.26 -13.61 -10.97
C LEU A 118 -4.25 -13.49 -12.14
N SER A 119 -4.22 -12.40 -12.91
CA SER A 119 -5.06 -12.26 -14.10
C SER A 119 -4.72 -13.28 -15.20
N ASP A 120 -3.48 -13.72 -15.23
CA ASP A 120 -2.93 -14.56 -16.28
C ASP A 120 -2.94 -16.06 -15.94
N VAL A 121 -3.46 -16.43 -14.76
CA VAL A 121 -3.48 -17.83 -14.30
C VAL A 121 -4.90 -18.36 -14.09
N SER A 122 -5.03 -19.69 -14.17
CA SER A 122 -6.32 -20.36 -13.99
C SER A 122 -6.91 -20.16 -12.58
N THR A 123 -8.23 -20.24 -12.48
CA THR A 123 -8.94 -20.21 -11.19
C THR A 123 -8.47 -21.31 -10.24
N SER A 124 -8.05 -22.48 -10.75
CA SER A 124 -7.50 -23.57 -9.95
C SER A 124 -6.20 -23.17 -9.26
N VAL A 125 -5.30 -22.46 -9.98
CA VAL A 125 -4.06 -21.92 -9.43
C VAL A 125 -4.35 -20.88 -8.35
N GLN A 126 -5.27 -19.95 -8.62
CA GLN A 126 -5.66 -18.91 -7.66
C GLN A 126 -6.20 -19.54 -6.35
N LYS A 127 -7.11 -20.52 -6.46
CA LYS A 127 -7.66 -21.24 -5.29
C LYS A 127 -6.58 -22.01 -4.52
N ALA A 128 -5.65 -22.67 -5.20
CA ALA A 128 -4.57 -23.41 -4.55
C ALA A 128 -3.60 -22.49 -3.81
N ILE A 129 -3.32 -21.32 -4.37
CA ILE A 129 -2.51 -20.28 -3.72
C ILE A 129 -3.25 -19.73 -2.50
N ALA A 130 -4.54 -19.43 -2.62
CA ALA A 130 -5.38 -18.97 -1.51
C ALA A 130 -5.38 -19.97 -0.36
N HIS A 131 -5.49 -21.26 -0.67
CA HIS A 131 -5.43 -22.32 0.34
C HIS A 131 -4.06 -22.38 1.03
N ASN A 132 -2.98 -22.50 0.27
CA ASN A 132 -1.66 -22.80 0.82
C ASN A 132 -0.99 -21.60 1.51
N VAL A 133 -1.39 -20.38 1.21
CA VAL A 133 -0.79 -19.15 1.75
C VAL A 133 -1.76 -18.39 2.64
N CYS A 134 -3.03 -18.34 2.28
CA CYS A 134 -4.01 -17.47 2.94
C CYS A 134 -5.09 -18.22 3.74
N GLY A 135 -4.93 -19.54 3.93
CA GLY A 135 -5.82 -20.35 4.75
C GLY A 135 -7.23 -20.59 4.16
N ALA A 136 -7.41 -20.43 2.85
CA ALA A 136 -8.67 -20.74 2.17
C ALA A 136 -8.88 -22.29 2.07
N PRO A 137 -10.11 -22.76 1.75
CA PRO A 137 -10.38 -24.18 1.54
C PRO A 137 -9.47 -24.82 0.48
N PRO A 138 -9.15 -26.13 0.60
CA PRO A 138 -8.24 -26.81 -0.32
C PRO A 138 -8.76 -26.82 -1.76
N ALA A 139 -7.83 -26.72 -2.71
CA ALA A 139 -8.14 -26.82 -4.15
C ALA A 139 -7.16 -27.78 -4.82
N LYS A 140 -7.68 -28.49 -5.83
CA LYS A 140 -6.87 -29.42 -6.64
C LYS A 140 -6.16 -28.65 -7.77
N LEU A 141 -4.87 -28.94 -7.97
CA LEU A 141 -4.08 -28.47 -9.11
C LEU A 141 -4.02 -29.54 -10.19
N SER A 142 -4.23 -29.16 -11.45
CA SER A 142 -3.88 -30.00 -12.59
C SER A 142 -2.36 -30.01 -12.82
N ARG A 143 -1.87 -30.95 -13.64
CA ARG A 143 -0.43 -30.98 -14.01
C ARG A 143 0.03 -29.71 -14.71
N ALA A 144 -0.82 -29.09 -15.50
CA ALA A 144 -0.54 -27.84 -16.22
C ALA A 144 -0.44 -26.63 -15.26
N ASP A 145 -1.14 -26.67 -14.13
CA ASP A 145 -1.20 -25.56 -13.17
C ASP A 145 0.05 -25.47 -12.27
N TRP A 146 0.85 -26.53 -12.18
CA TRP A 146 2.01 -26.55 -11.27
C TRP A 146 3.06 -25.50 -11.57
N LYS A 147 3.34 -25.22 -12.84
CA LYS A 147 4.34 -24.23 -13.24
C LYS A 147 3.91 -22.81 -12.85
N PRO A 148 2.72 -22.31 -13.23
CA PRO A 148 2.25 -20.99 -12.81
C PRO A 148 2.09 -20.88 -11.26
N TYR A 149 1.62 -21.93 -10.60
CA TYR A 149 1.58 -21.97 -9.13
C TYR A 149 2.98 -21.77 -8.50
N ALA A 150 3.97 -22.51 -8.98
CA ALA A 150 5.34 -22.40 -8.47
C ALA A 150 5.95 -21.01 -8.73
N GLN A 151 5.64 -20.38 -9.87
CA GLN A 151 6.09 -19.03 -10.20
C GLN A 151 5.55 -18.00 -9.21
N ILE A 152 4.25 -18.02 -8.93
CA ILE A 152 3.63 -17.08 -7.97
C ILE A 152 4.14 -17.31 -6.56
N LYS A 153 4.31 -18.58 -6.14
CA LYS A 153 4.90 -18.90 -4.83
C LYS A 153 6.35 -18.38 -4.71
N LYS A 154 7.15 -18.52 -5.77
CA LYS A 154 8.52 -17.98 -5.83
C LYS A 154 8.54 -16.46 -5.74
N MET A 155 7.59 -15.77 -6.36
CA MET A 155 7.45 -14.32 -6.27
C MET A 155 7.20 -13.87 -4.83
N LEU A 156 6.27 -14.53 -4.10
CA LEU A 156 6.03 -14.25 -2.68
C LEU A 156 7.31 -14.47 -1.84
N GLN A 157 8.00 -15.59 -2.05
CA GLN A 157 9.24 -15.88 -1.33
C GLN A 157 10.34 -14.85 -1.59
N SER A 158 10.46 -14.36 -2.84
CA SER A 158 11.41 -13.32 -3.21
C SER A 158 11.10 -12.00 -2.51
N GLU A 159 9.82 -11.60 -2.47
CA GLU A 159 9.41 -10.37 -1.79
C GLU A 159 9.59 -10.45 -0.27
N GLN A 160 9.25 -11.60 0.34
CA GLN A 160 9.50 -11.84 1.77
C GLN A 160 11.01 -11.78 2.10
N LYS A 161 11.87 -12.32 1.23
CA LYS A 161 13.33 -12.22 1.39
C LYS A 161 13.79 -10.76 1.33
N SER A 162 13.33 -10.01 0.34
CA SER A 162 13.66 -8.57 0.22
C SER A 162 13.17 -7.76 1.42
N ALA A 163 11.98 -8.03 1.91
CA ALA A 163 11.43 -7.38 3.11
C ALA A 163 12.28 -7.70 4.36
N LYS A 164 12.72 -8.95 4.51
CA LYS A 164 13.61 -9.37 5.58
C LYS A 164 14.96 -8.62 5.52
N GLU A 165 15.62 -8.61 4.36
CA GLU A 165 16.91 -7.94 4.17
C GLU A 165 16.81 -6.44 4.43
N ASN A 166 15.75 -5.80 3.98
CA ASN A 166 15.48 -4.39 4.25
C ASN A 166 15.24 -4.12 5.73
N ALA A 167 14.50 -4.98 6.41
CA ALA A 167 14.24 -4.85 7.85
C ALA A 167 15.54 -4.98 8.66
N GLU A 168 16.36 -5.98 8.36
CA GLU A 168 17.66 -6.17 9.00
C GLU A 168 18.59 -4.97 8.80
N THR A 169 18.66 -4.43 7.57
CA THR A 169 19.49 -3.27 7.24
C THR A 169 19.05 -2.01 7.97
N ASN A 170 17.76 -1.81 8.16
CA ASN A 170 17.21 -0.59 8.77
C ASN A 170 16.87 -0.73 10.26
N GLY A 171 17.14 -1.89 10.88
CA GLY A 171 16.79 -2.17 12.27
C GLY A 171 15.28 -2.23 12.53
N TRP A 172 14.48 -2.63 11.52
CA TRP A 172 13.02 -2.79 11.65
C TRP A 172 12.66 -4.20 12.14
N ASN A 173 11.42 -4.38 12.56
CA ASN A 173 10.92 -5.69 12.98
C ASN A 173 10.73 -6.62 11.77
N VAL A 174 11.63 -7.59 11.62
CA VAL A 174 11.62 -8.57 10.51
C VAL A 174 10.30 -9.32 10.40
N THR A 175 9.72 -9.72 11.54
CA THR A 175 8.46 -10.47 11.56
C THR A 175 7.30 -9.63 11.05
N GLU A 176 7.20 -8.38 11.47
CA GLU A 176 6.16 -7.46 10.98
C GLU A 176 6.28 -7.21 9.49
N GLU A 177 7.48 -6.95 8.99
CA GLU A 177 7.72 -6.68 7.58
C GLU A 177 7.38 -7.89 6.69
N THR A 178 7.82 -9.08 7.06
CA THR A 178 7.51 -10.30 6.28
C THR A 178 6.04 -10.70 6.38
N THR A 179 5.38 -10.45 7.52
CA THR A 179 3.94 -10.66 7.67
C THR A 179 3.14 -9.70 6.80
N ALA A 180 3.54 -8.43 6.75
CA ALA A 180 2.89 -7.42 5.89
C ALA A 180 2.92 -7.82 4.41
N VAL A 181 4.04 -8.40 3.92
CA VAL A 181 4.13 -8.93 2.55
C VAL A 181 3.11 -10.05 2.34
N THR A 182 2.96 -10.97 3.30
CA THR A 182 1.98 -12.06 3.21
C THR A 182 0.54 -11.52 3.21
N GLU A 183 0.24 -10.53 4.05
CA GLU A 183 -1.08 -9.88 4.09
C GLU A 183 -1.42 -9.17 2.77
N GLN A 184 -0.46 -8.44 2.18
CA GLN A 184 -0.61 -7.80 0.87
C GLN A 184 -0.87 -8.81 -0.24
N PHE A 185 -0.17 -9.93 -0.20
CA PHE A 185 -0.38 -11.04 -1.13
C PHE A 185 -1.81 -11.60 -0.99
N CYS A 186 -2.23 -11.88 0.24
CA CYS A 186 -3.56 -12.43 0.49
C CYS A 186 -4.69 -11.44 0.19
N ALA A 187 -4.46 -10.14 0.33
CA ALA A 187 -5.40 -9.11 -0.11
C ALA A 187 -5.65 -9.20 -1.62
N ALA A 188 -4.57 -9.33 -2.43
CA ALA A 188 -4.68 -9.50 -3.88
C ALA A 188 -5.45 -10.76 -4.29
N VAL A 189 -5.27 -11.87 -3.54
CA VAL A 189 -5.95 -13.14 -3.82
C VAL A 189 -7.44 -13.09 -3.49
N LYS A 190 -7.84 -12.38 -2.42
CA LYS A 190 -9.23 -12.28 -1.95
C LYS A 190 -10.11 -11.38 -2.82
N THR A 191 -9.55 -10.45 -3.56
CA THR A 191 -10.30 -9.51 -4.41
C THR A 191 -10.81 -10.13 -5.71
N ARG A 192 -10.64 -11.44 -5.90
CA ARG A 192 -11.07 -12.24 -7.06
C ARG A 192 -11.81 -13.51 -6.59
#